data_e9c17a4b91e6883673743982da505428
#
_entry.id   e9c17a4b91e6883673743982da505428
#
_cell.length_a   1.000
_cell.length_b   1.000
_cell.length_c   1.000
_cell.angle_alpha   90.00
_cell.angle_beta   90.00
_cell.angle_gamma   90.00
#
_symmetry.space_group_name_H-M   'P 1'
#
loop_
_entity.id
_entity.type
_entity.pdbx_description
1 polymer ?
#
loop_
_entity_poly.entity_id
_entity_poly.type
_entity_poly.pdbx_seq_one_letter_code
_entity_poly.pdbx_strand_id
1 'polypeptide(L)'
;MLAKTFKGLEEVLARELIALGANNVQIGRRSVSFTGDKAMLYRANFCLRTALRILVPIMGERLAVRGERKKPEDQLYEAVKAIDWSQYMTADTTFAIDATVYSECFRNSRFVTYRVKDAIADYWQEKTGRRPNVAVEDPDVRINVHIADNTAKGDGLRVTVSLDSSGESLHKRGYRVATTEAPINEVLAAGMLLMAGWNGESDFYDPMCGSGTFLIEAALIARNIAPGVYRKSFGFEKWPDFDAELWSEIYNDDSREREFTHKIYGSDASFFAIQQASKNVKSAGVAKDVELKQIRMEELKAESLKLKEGSLVMINPPYGERLASNKDMEELYGKIGTALKHQFTGCTAWIISSNEAAMKCIGLKPSKKMRLLNGELDCQFNKYELFHGKRSSQDAHGNDILITH
;
A
#
# COMPACT_ATOMS: atom_id res chain seq x y z
N MET A 1 15.24 -7.76 -7.78
CA MET A 1 14.28 -6.64 -7.65
C MET A 1 13.84 -6.49 -6.20
N LEU A 2 13.36 -5.30 -5.82
CA LEU A 2 12.91 -4.99 -4.46
C LEU A 2 11.56 -4.27 -4.51
N ALA A 3 10.51 -4.91 -4.04
CA ALA A 3 9.19 -4.29 -3.88
C ALA A 3 9.12 -3.60 -2.51
N LYS A 4 8.80 -2.30 -2.48
CA LYS A 4 8.59 -1.52 -1.25
C LYS A 4 7.13 -1.57 -0.85
N THR A 5 6.87 -1.63 0.47
CA THR A 5 5.51 -1.66 1.02
C THR A 5 5.42 -0.95 2.37
N PHE A 6 4.23 -0.83 2.95
CA PHE A 6 4.04 -0.39 4.33
C PHE A 6 4.48 -1.48 5.32
N LYS A 7 4.91 -1.03 6.51
CA LYS A 7 5.19 -1.94 7.63
C LYS A 7 3.91 -2.71 8.00
N GLY A 8 4.03 -4.04 8.09
CA GLY A 8 2.94 -4.95 8.38
C GLY A 8 2.27 -5.56 7.15
N LEU A 9 2.59 -5.11 5.92
CA LEU A 9 2.10 -5.69 4.67
C LEU A 9 3.12 -6.59 3.96
N GLU A 10 4.30 -6.78 4.54
CA GLU A 10 5.39 -7.52 3.89
C GLU A 10 5.00 -8.97 3.55
N GLU A 11 4.29 -9.66 4.44
CA GLU A 11 3.82 -11.03 4.20
C GLU A 11 2.74 -11.10 3.12
N VAL A 12 1.85 -10.10 3.05
CA VAL A 12 0.83 -10.00 2.00
C VAL A 12 1.49 -9.80 0.65
N LEU A 13 2.43 -8.86 0.56
CA LEU A 13 3.19 -8.60 -0.66
C LEU A 13 4.00 -9.82 -1.11
N ALA A 14 4.61 -10.56 -0.18
CA ALA A 14 5.33 -11.79 -0.51
C ALA A 14 4.39 -12.84 -1.13
N ARG A 15 3.18 -13.01 -0.60
CA ARG A 15 2.16 -13.91 -1.19
C ARG A 15 1.73 -13.48 -2.58
N GLU A 16 1.53 -12.18 -2.80
CA GLU A 16 1.21 -11.65 -4.14
C GLU A 16 2.34 -11.96 -5.14
N LEU A 17 3.60 -11.72 -4.76
CA LEU A 17 4.77 -12.02 -5.60
C LEU A 17 4.89 -13.50 -5.94
N ILE A 18 4.70 -14.39 -4.96
CA ILE A 18 4.70 -15.85 -5.18
C ILE A 18 3.57 -16.24 -6.14
N ALA A 19 2.37 -15.69 -5.95
CA ALA A 19 1.22 -15.95 -6.83
C ALA A 19 1.41 -15.44 -8.27
N LEU A 20 2.25 -14.40 -8.47
CA LEU A 20 2.66 -13.93 -9.79
C LEU A 20 3.75 -14.80 -10.44
N GLY A 21 4.38 -15.72 -9.69
CA GLY A 21 5.45 -16.59 -10.16
C GLY A 21 6.85 -16.02 -9.95
N ALA A 22 7.03 -15.07 -9.04
CA ALA A 22 8.35 -14.55 -8.68
C ALA A 22 9.20 -15.60 -7.97
N ASN A 23 10.51 -15.60 -8.23
CA ASN A 23 11.46 -16.50 -7.60
C ASN A 23 12.21 -15.82 -6.45
N ASN A 24 12.78 -16.62 -5.54
CA ASN A 24 13.63 -16.17 -4.44
C ASN A 24 13.02 -15.04 -3.60
N VAL A 25 11.71 -15.15 -3.29
CA VAL A 25 10.96 -14.16 -2.53
C VAL A 25 11.44 -14.17 -1.08
N GLN A 26 11.94 -13.02 -0.60
CA GLN A 26 12.46 -12.86 0.76
C GLN A 26 11.89 -11.60 1.40
N ILE A 27 11.29 -11.76 2.59
CA ILE A 27 10.72 -10.68 3.36
C ILE A 27 11.83 -9.88 4.04
N GLY A 28 11.81 -8.56 3.86
CA GLY A 28 12.67 -7.59 4.52
C GLY A 28 11.87 -6.53 5.28
N ARG A 29 12.53 -5.52 5.82
CA ARG A 29 11.84 -4.43 6.53
C ARG A 29 11.20 -3.46 5.52
N ARG A 30 9.86 -3.37 5.54
CA ARG A 30 9.05 -2.55 4.61
C ARG A 30 9.36 -2.84 3.14
N SER A 31 9.72 -4.08 2.84
CA SER A 31 10.10 -4.49 1.49
C SER A 31 10.11 -6.01 1.35
N VAL A 32 10.02 -6.47 0.11
CA VAL A 32 10.20 -7.87 -0.26
C VAL A 32 11.16 -7.91 -1.46
N SER A 33 12.26 -8.66 -1.33
CA SER A 33 13.15 -8.90 -2.46
C SER A 33 12.70 -10.14 -3.23
N PHE A 34 12.91 -10.13 -4.53
CA PHE A 34 12.53 -11.22 -5.43
C PHE A 34 13.36 -11.19 -6.71
N THR A 35 13.37 -12.30 -7.46
CA THR A 35 14.00 -12.40 -8.77
C THR A 35 12.96 -12.78 -9.82
N GLY A 36 13.23 -12.38 -11.06
CA GLY A 36 12.42 -12.65 -12.23
C GLY A 36 12.99 -11.94 -13.45
N ASP A 37 12.41 -12.20 -14.58
CA ASP A 37 12.73 -11.58 -15.87
C ASP A 37 12.04 -10.21 -16.06
N LYS A 38 12.13 -9.68 -17.28
CA LYS A 38 11.48 -8.42 -17.68
C LYS A 38 9.95 -8.51 -17.58
N ALA A 39 9.37 -9.65 -17.95
CA ALA A 39 7.93 -9.88 -17.81
C ALA A 39 7.49 -9.82 -16.35
N MET A 40 8.29 -10.37 -15.43
CA MET A 40 8.03 -10.28 -14.00
C MET A 40 8.12 -8.84 -13.49
N LEU A 41 9.09 -8.04 -13.97
CA LEU A 41 9.18 -6.62 -13.64
C LEU A 41 7.91 -5.86 -14.03
N TYR A 42 7.41 -6.09 -15.25
CA TYR A 42 6.20 -5.44 -15.76
C TYR A 42 4.95 -5.89 -14.97
N ARG A 43 4.77 -7.19 -14.79
CA ARG A 43 3.67 -7.75 -13.99
C ARG A 43 3.70 -7.29 -12.54
N ALA A 44 4.87 -7.17 -11.92
CA ALA A 44 4.98 -6.68 -10.55
C ALA A 44 4.50 -5.24 -10.40
N ASN A 45 4.83 -4.36 -11.36
CA ASN A 45 4.31 -2.99 -11.37
C ASN A 45 2.80 -2.93 -11.66
N PHE A 46 2.31 -3.77 -12.56
CA PHE A 46 0.93 -3.74 -13.04
C PHE A 46 -0.06 -4.40 -12.07
N CYS A 47 0.30 -5.57 -11.53
CA CYS A 47 -0.62 -6.46 -10.82
C CYS A 47 -0.55 -6.35 -9.29
N LEU A 48 0.59 -5.92 -8.69
CA LEU A 48 0.72 -5.92 -7.23
C LEU A 48 -0.14 -4.84 -6.59
N ARG A 49 -0.95 -5.25 -5.63
CA ARG A 49 -1.89 -4.38 -4.91
C ARG A 49 -1.24 -3.71 -3.71
N THR A 50 -0.27 -4.39 -3.08
CA THR A 50 0.36 -3.97 -1.82
C THR A 50 1.77 -3.43 -1.97
N ALA A 51 2.26 -3.27 -3.21
CA ALA A 51 3.52 -2.60 -3.50
C ALA A 51 3.32 -1.08 -3.65
N LEU A 52 4.27 -0.31 -3.11
CA LEU A 52 4.38 1.15 -3.30
C LEU A 52 5.29 1.51 -4.47
N ARG A 53 6.36 0.74 -4.64
CA ARG A 53 7.38 0.90 -5.70
C ARG A 53 8.09 -0.41 -5.96
N ILE A 54 8.51 -0.61 -7.20
CA ILE A 54 9.39 -1.72 -7.59
C ILE A 54 10.74 -1.11 -8.00
N LEU A 55 11.79 -1.48 -7.28
CA LEU A 55 13.14 -1.00 -7.47
C LEU A 55 14.00 -2.11 -8.11
N VAL A 56 14.81 -1.74 -9.09
CA VAL A 56 15.79 -2.60 -9.74
C VAL A 56 17.18 -2.17 -9.27
N PRO A 57 17.83 -2.89 -8.34
CA PRO A 57 19.18 -2.57 -7.89
C PRO A 57 20.17 -2.69 -9.05
N ILE A 58 20.97 -1.65 -9.27
CA ILE A 58 22.06 -1.59 -10.27
C ILE A 58 23.43 -1.55 -9.62
N MET A 59 23.49 -1.15 -8.34
CA MET A 59 24.73 -1.15 -7.56
C MET A 59 24.43 -1.50 -6.10
N GLY A 60 25.27 -2.33 -5.49
CA GLY A 60 25.28 -2.61 -4.06
C GLY A 60 26.71 -2.61 -3.54
N GLU A 61 27.12 -1.55 -2.84
CA GLU A 61 28.47 -1.32 -2.35
C GLU A 61 28.52 -1.23 -0.83
N ARG A 62 29.69 -1.52 -0.28
CA ARG A 62 30.03 -1.25 1.10
C ARG A 62 31.09 -0.15 1.14
N LEU A 63 30.74 0.96 1.80
CA LEU A 63 31.68 2.04 2.05
C LEU A 63 32.30 1.87 3.44
N ALA A 64 33.61 2.04 3.53
CA ALA A 64 34.29 2.01 4.83
C ALA A 64 34.12 3.35 5.56
N VAL A 65 33.89 3.29 6.87
CA VAL A 65 33.72 4.49 7.72
C VAL A 65 35.02 4.79 8.44
N ARG A 66 35.84 3.78 8.77
CA ARG A 66 37.10 3.90 9.49
C ARG A 66 38.25 3.23 8.74
N GLY A 67 39.44 3.76 8.90
CA GLY A 67 40.67 3.19 8.34
C GLY A 67 40.92 3.53 6.87
N GLU A 68 40.04 4.22 6.20
CA GLU A 68 40.23 4.67 4.82
C GLU A 68 40.77 6.10 4.74
N ARG A 69 41.58 6.39 3.71
CA ARG A 69 42.08 7.75 3.41
C ARG A 69 40.98 8.69 2.91
N LYS A 70 39.92 8.12 2.29
CA LYS A 70 38.83 8.87 1.66
C LYS A 70 37.63 8.93 2.60
N LYS A 71 36.97 10.07 2.63
CA LYS A 71 35.74 10.27 3.38
C LYS A 71 34.58 9.46 2.75
N PRO A 72 33.55 9.03 3.52
CA PRO A 72 32.41 8.28 3.00
C PRO A 72 31.71 8.97 1.83
N GLU A 73 31.62 10.30 1.83
CA GLU A 73 31.00 11.08 0.74
C GLU A 73 31.80 11.02 -0.56
N ASP A 74 33.11 10.91 -0.48
CA ASP A 74 33.98 10.79 -1.67
C ASP A 74 33.93 9.35 -2.21
N GLN A 75 33.90 8.35 -1.33
CA GLN A 75 33.70 6.96 -1.71
C GLN A 75 32.34 6.78 -2.41
N LEU A 76 31.25 7.39 -1.87
CA LEU A 76 29.93 7.38 -2.50
C LEU A 76 29.97 7.97 -3.91
N TYR A 77 30.60 9.14 -4.06
CA TYR A 77 30.72 9.80 -5.36
C TYR A 77 31.45 8.92 -6.37
N GLU A 78 32.59 8.34 -5.99
CA GLU A 78 33.37 7.48 -6.88
C GLU A 78 32.62 6.20 -7.25
N ALA A 79 31.98 5.54 -6.27
CA ALA A 79 31.19 4.34 -6.53
C ALA A 79 30.04 4.60 -7.50
N VAL A 80 29.31 5.72 -7.33
CA VAL A 80 28.22 6.10 -8.23
C VAL A 80 28.73 6.51 -9.61
N LYS A 81 29.85 7.23 -9.69
CA LYS A 81 30.48 7.64 -10.95
C LYS A 81 31.02 6.43 -11.75
N ALA A 82 31.42 5.37 -11.05
CA ALA A 82 31.92 4.13 -11.68
C ALA A 82 30.82 3.28 -12.33
N ILE A 83 29.52 3.57 -12.05
CA ILE A 83 28.41 2.91 -12.74
C ILE A 83 28.43 3.30 -14.21
N ASP A 84 28.31 2.32 -15.12
CA ASP A 84 28.12 2.61 -16.54
C ASP A 84 26.67 3.10 -16.81
N TRP A 85 26.47 4.40 -16.62
CA TRP A 85 25.17 5.03 -16.79
C TRP A 85 24.63 4.96 -18.21
N SER A 86 25.48 4.68 -19.22
CA SER A 86 25.03 4.53 -20.61
C SER A 86 24.12 3.32 -20.87
N GLN A 87 24.06 2.38 -19.93
CA GLN A 87 23.12 1.27 -19.99
C GLN A 87 21.68 1.69 -19.59
N TYR A 88 21.51 2.80 -18.87
CA TYR A 88 20.25 3.19 -18.27
C TYR A 88 19.70 4.52 -18.77
N MET A 89 20.54 5.38 -19.31
CA MET A 89 20.13 6.72 -19.73
C MET A 89 21.14 7.29 -20.75
N THR A 90 20.82 8.42 -21.36
CA THR A 90 21.68 9.23 -22.23
C THR A 90 21.95 10.60 -21.63
N ALA A 91 22.81 11.42 -22.24
CA ALA A 91 23.03 12.81 -21.83
C ALA A 91 21.80 13.72 -22.02
N ASP A 92 20.81 13.29 -22.80
CA ASP A 92 19.55 14.01 -23.03
C ASP A 92 18.42 13.55 -22.09
N THR A 93 18.63 12.45 -21.38
CA THR A 93 17.65 11.88 -20.45
C THR A 93 17.52 12.75 -19.21
N THR A 94 16.30 13.06 -18.80
CA THR A 94 16.03 13.72 -17.52
C THR A 94 16.02 12.70 -16.37
N PHE A 95 16.52 13.10 -15.20
CA PHE A 95 16.55 12.19 -14.06
C PHE A 95 16.19 12.89 -12.74
N ALA A 96 15.75 12.09 -11.76
CA ALA A 96 15.58 12.50 -10.37
C ALA A 96 16.20 11.48 -9.42
N ILE A 97 16.55 11.92 -8.21
CA ILE A 97 17.17 11.09 -7.19
C ILE A 97 16.35 11.20 -5.89
N ASP A 98 15.90 10.07 -5.39
CA ASP A 98 15.29 9.92 -4.07
C ASP A 98 16.27 9.19 -3.14
N ALA A 99 16.80 9.91 -2.14
CA ALA A 99 17.73 9.35 -1.16
C ALA A 99 17.03 9.04 0.15
N THR A 100 17.24 7.82 0.67
CA THR A 100 16.81 7.38 1.99
C THR A 100 18.04 6.99 2.81
N VAL A 101 18.23 7.64 3.94
CA VAL A 101 19.45 7.51 4.73
C VAL A 101 19.11 7.10 6.17
N TYR A 102 19.72 5.99 6.61
CA TYR A 102 19.70 5.50 7.99
C TYR A 102 21.15 5.33 8.47
N SER A 103 21.86 6.44 8.68
CA SER A 103 23.27 6.43 9.02
C SER A 103 23.64 7.64 9.87
N GLU A 104 24.57 7.44 10.80
CA GLU A 104 25.17 8.53 11.56
C GLU A 104 26.17 9.34 10.73
N CYS A 105 26.77 8.75 9.70
CA CYS A 105 27.75 9.41 8.83
C CYS A 105 27.10 10.36 7.83
N PHE A 106 25.91 10.01 7.32
CA PHE A 106 25.14 10.82 6.38
C PHE A 106 23.87 11.34 7.06
N ARG A 107 23.95 12.50 7.69
CA ARG A 107 22.81 13.07 8.46
C ARG A 107 21.75 13.72 7.59
N ASN A 108 22.04 13.99 6.32
CA ASN A 108 21.14 14.74 5.44
C ASN A 108 20.98 14.03 4.09
N SER A 109 19.77 13.52 3.84
CA SER A 109 19.43 12.86 2.56
C SER A 109 19.57 13.80 1.35
N ARG A 110 19.29 15.11 1.51
CA ARG A 110 19.48 16.11 0.45
C ARG A 110 20.94 16.22 0.02
N PHE A 111 21.89 16.14 0.98
CA PHE A 111 23.32 16.12 0.67
C PHE A 111 23.68 14.89 -0.19
N VAL A 112 23.18 13.72 0.17
CA VAL A 112 23.36 12.48 -0.61
C VAL A 112 22.81 12.64 -2.02
N THR A 113 21.60 13.21 -2.16
CA THR A 113 20.99 13.50 -3.48
C THR A 113 21.91 14.37 -4.33
N TYR A 114 22.46 15.45 -3.80
CA TYR A 114 23.38 16.32 -4.56
C TYR A 114 24.68 15.60 -4.92
N ARG A 115 25.25 14.83 -4.01
CA ARG A 115 26.51 14.11 -4.26
C ARG A 115 26.38 13.07 -5.37
N VAL A 116 25.26 12.33 -5.35
CA VAL A 116 24.93 11.35 -6.39
C VAL A 116 24.63 12.05 -7.73
N LYS A 117 23.91 13.18 -7.70
CA LYS A 117 23.65 14.00 -8.90
C LYS A 117 24.97 14.46 -9.54
N ASP A 118 25.91 14.96 -8.72
CA ASP A 118 27.19 15.44 -9.23
C ASP A 118 28.00 14.30 -9.87
N ALA A 119 28.01 13.10 -9.28
CA ALA A 119 28.67 11.93 -9.84
C ALA A 119 28.11 11.54 -11.22
N ILE A 120 26.79 11.53 -11.38
CA ILE A 120 26.09 11.22 -12.65
C ILE A 120 26.40 12.33 -13.70
N ALA A 121 26.28 13.59 -13.29
CA ALA A 121 26.55 14.73 -14.18
C ALA A 121 27.99 14.74 -14.68
N ASP A 122 28.96 14.45 -13.81
CA ASP A 122 30.38 14.42 -14.17
C ASP A 122 30.71 13.19 -15.03
N TYR A 123 30.10 12.03 -14.81
CA TYR A 123 30.22 10.88 -15.71
C TYR A 123 29.86 11.27 -17.16
N TRP A 124 28.70 11.94 -17.36
CA TRP A 124 28.25 12.35 -18.68
C TRP A 124 29.07 13.51 -19.25
N GLN A 125 29.52 14.45 -18.41
CA GLN A 125 30.39 15.55 -18.80
C GLN A 125 31.73 15.01 -19.37
N GLU A 126 32.31 14.01 -18.75
CA GLU A 126 33.57 13.39 -19.19
C GLU A 126 33.37 12.57 -20.47
N LYS A 127 32.23 11.86 -20.57
CA LYS A 127 31.97 10.95 -21.71
C LYS A 127 31.52 11.68 -22.99
N THR A 128 30.76 12.77 -22.84
CA THR A 128 30.07 13.43 -23.97
C THR A 128 30.25 14.95 -24.03
N GLY A 129 30.87 15.57 -23.05
CA GLY A 129 30.93 17.03 -22.91
C GLY A 129 29.61 17.69 -22.48
N ARG A 130 28.57 16.90 -22.14
CA ARG A 130 27.24 17.39 -21.81
C ARG A 130 26.77 16.83 -20.45
N ARG A 131 25.88 17.54 -19.80
CA ARG A 131 25.29 17.12 -18.52
C ARG A 131 23.79 16.87 -18.69
N PRO A 132 23.25 15.73 -18.20
CA PRO A 132 21.82 15.48 -18.21
C PRO A 132 21.09 16.43 -17.24
N ASN A 133 19.82 16.74 -17.56
CA ASN A 133 19.00 17.62 -16.75
C ASN A 133 18.30 16.87 -15.60
N VAL A 134 18.14 17.56 -14.47
CA VAL A 134 17.33 17.08 -13.36
C VAL A 134 15.87 17.52 -13.54
N ALA A 135 14.93 16.58 -13.49
CA ALA A 135 13.50 16.85 -13.45
C ALA A 135 12.88 16.13 -12.24
N VAL A 136 12.42 16.90 -11.27
CA VAL A 136 11.84 16.34 -10.03
C VAL A 136 10.46 15.73 -10.32
N GLU A 137 9.68 16.41 -11.15
CA GLU A 137 8.38 15.94 -11.62
C GLU A 137 8.55 15.18 -12.93
N ASP A 138 7.98 13.99 -13.01
CA ASP A 138 7.98 13.10 -14.19
C ASP A 138 9.33 12.93 -14.93
N PRO A 139 10.43 12.57 -14.24
CA PRO A 139 11.72 12.31 -14.89
C PRO A 139 11.63 11.09 -15.80
N ASP A 140 12.54 11.00 -16.76
CA ASP A 140 12.68 9.78 -17.60
C ASP A 140 13.27 8.63 -16.77
N VAL A 141 14.22 8.92 -15.90
CA VAL A 141 14.82 7.93 -14.99
C VAL A 141 14.76 8.44 -13.55
N ARG A 142 14.08 7.69 -12.70
CA ARG A 142 14.06 7.93 -11.25
C ARG A 142 15.03 6.97 -10.57
N ILE A 143 15.95 7.50 -9.80
CA ILE A 143 17.02 6.76 -9.13
C ILE A 143 16.76 6.78 -7.62
N ASN A 144 16.72 5.61 -7.00
CA ASN A 144 16.61 5.47 -5.56
C ASN A 144 17.97 5.13 -4.96
N VAL A 145 18.40 5.91 -3.98
CA VAL A 145 19.65 5.68 -3.23
C VAL A 145 19.30 5.35 -1.79
N HIS A 146 19.68 4.18 -1.34
CA HIS A 146 19.48 3.74 0.04
C HIS A 146 20.83 3.55 0.74
N ILE A 147 21.02 4.27 1.85
CA ILE A 147 22.21 4.18 2.69
C ILE A 147 21.79 3.74 4.09
N ALA A 148 22.42 2.69 4.61
CA ALA A 148 22.19 2.22 5.97
C ALA A 148 23.52 1.77 6.62
N ASP A 149 23.63 1.99 7.93
CA ASP A 149 24.74 1.46 8.72
C ASP A 149 24.72 -0.07 8.71
N ASN A 150 25.88 -0.69 8.52
CA ASN A 150 26.00 -2.15 8.55
C ASN A 150 26.24 -2.62 9.99
N THR A 151 25.18 -2.74 10.75
CA THR A 151 25.21 -3.10 12.19
C THR A 151 25.77 -4.51 12.47
N ALA A 152 25.80 -5.40 11.47
CA ALA A 152 26.23 -6.79 11.67
C ALA A 152 27.76 -6.97 11.73
N LYS A 153 28.56 -6.00 11.27
CA LYS A 153 30.05 -6.06 11.22
C LYS A 153 30.76 -4.75 11.64
N GLY A 154 30.07 -3.83 12.27
CA GLY A 154 30.64 -2.72 13.04
C GLY A 154 31.26 -1.53 12.28
N ASP A 155 31.77 -1.67 11.04
CA ASP A 155 32.61 -0.65 10.39
C ASP A 155 32.32 -0.45 8.91
N GLY A 156 31.07 -0.07 8.55
CA GLY A 156 30.79 0.26 7.16
C GLY A 156 29.35 0.67 6.90
N LEU A 157 29.15 1.27 5.76
CA LEU A 157 27.84 1.64 5.21
C LEU A 157 27.50 0.70 4.07
N ARG A 158 26.25 0.28 4.01
CA ARG A 158 25.70 -0.35 2.80
C ARG A 158 25.04 0.73 1.98
N VAL A 159 25.48 0.88 0.74
CA VAL A 159 24.86 1.75 -0.26
C VAL A 159 24.25 0.89 -1.34
N THR A 160 23.00 1.16 -1.68
CA THR A 160 22.31 0.53 -2.81
C THR A 160 21.77 1.62 -3.70
N VAL A 161 22.11 1.56 -4.99
CA VAL A 161 21.54 2.41 -6.03
C VAL A 161 20.61 1.54 -6.87
N SER A 162 19.39 2.02 -7.09
CA SER A 162 18.38 1.28 -7.83
C SER A 162 17.65 2.21 -8.80
N LEU A 163 17.21 1.68 -9.92
CA LEU A 163 16.23 2.34 -10.78
C LEU A 163 14.82 2.10 -10.24
N ASP A 164 13.99 3.13 -10.21
CA ASP A 164 12.58 3.02 -9.87
C ASP A 164 11.76 2.74 -11.13
N SER A 165 11.31 1.51 -11.27
CA SER A 165 10.52 1.08 -12.43
C SER A 165 9.06 1.54 -12.39
N SER A 166 8.59 2.01 -11.24
CA SER A 166 7.18 2.40 -11.06
C SER A 166 6.88 3.82 -11.52
N GLY A 167 7.88 4.73 -11.48
CA GLY A 167 7.67 6.16 -11.72
C GLY A 167 6.97 6.83 -10.54
N GLU A 168 5.69 7.20 -10.66
CA GLU A 168 4.89 7.58 -9.50
C GLU A 168 4.62 6.37 -8.59
N SER A 169 4.41 6.64 -7.29
CA SER A 169 4.09 5.58 -6.33
C SER A 169 2.83 4.81 -6.76
N LEU A 170 2.87 3.47 -6.65
CA LEU A 170 1.81 2.59 -7.14
C LEU A 170 0.47 2.73 -6.40
N HIS A 171 0.43 3.40 -5.23
CA HIS A 171 -0.83 3.74 -4.58
C HIS A 171 -1.66 4.73 -5.40
N LYS A 172 -1.01 5.60 -6.19
CA LYS A 172 -1.69 6.46 -7.14
C LYS A 172 -2.18 5.64 -8.33
N ARG A 173 -3.28 4.88 -8.11
CA ARG A 173 -3.85 3.98 -9.13
C ARG A 173 -4.27 4.73 -10.40
N GLY A 174 -4.88 5.91 -10.24
CA GLY A 174 -5.44 6.71 -11.33
C GLY A 174 -6.97 6.84 -11.28
N TYR A 175 -7.70 5.94 -10.63
CA TYR A 175 -9.14 5.98 -10.55
C TYR A 175 -9.70 7.08 -9.63
N ARG A 176 -8.91 7.61 -8.69
CA ARG A 176 -9.33 8.65 -7.77
C ARG A 176 -9.41 10.01 -8.46
N VAL A 177 -10.61 10.43 -8.83
CA VAL A 177 -10.90 11.74 -9.45
C VAL A 177 -11.49 12.74 -8.46
N ALA A 178 -11.86 12.26 -7.26
CA ALA A 178 -12.44 13.07 -6.20
C ALA A 178 -11.98 12.57 -4.82
N THR A 179 -11.84 13.46 -3.86
CA THR A 179 -11.33 13.11 -2.53
C THR A 179 -12.15 13.75 -1.42
N THR A 180 -12.22 13.06 -0.28
CA THR A 180 -12.60 13.60 1.02
C THR A 180 -11.33 14.03 1.76
N GLU A 181 -11.48 14.63 2.92
CA GLU A 181 -10.36 14.94 3.79
C GLU A 181 -9.65 13.66 4.24
N ALA A 182 -8.33 13.57 4.01
CA ALA A 182 -7.44 12.47 4.38
C ALA A 182 -8.00 11.05 4.07
N PRO A 183 -8.18 10.67 2.79
CA PRO A 183 -8.62 9.34 2.42
C PRO A 183 -7.55 8.30 2.79
N ILE A 184 -7.98 7.05 3.04
CA ILE A 184 -7.03 5.95 3.23
C ILE A 184 -6.24 5.70 1.95
N ASN A 185 -4.95 5.35 2.11
CA ASN A 185 -4.07 5.00 0.99
C ASN A 185 -4.53 3.69 0.33
N GLU A 186 -4.55 3.62 -0.99
CA GLU A 186 -5.05 2.49 -1.79
C GLU A 186 -4.27 1.19 -1.51
N VAL A 187 -2.95 1.27 -1.39
CA VAL A 187 -2.07 0.12 -1.05
C VAL A 187 -2.39 -0.40 0.34
N LEU A 188 -2.63 0.50 1.31
CA LEU A 188 -3.01 0.11 2.66
C LEU A 188 -4.40 -0.52 2.67
N ALA A 189 -5.36 0.06 1.97
CA ALA A 189 -6.73 -0.47 1.87
C ALA A 189 -6.75 -1.87 1.24
N ALA A 190 -6.05 -2.07 0.12
CA ALA A 190 -5.91 -3.39 -0.50
C ALA A 190 -5.23 -4.40 0.43
N GLY A 191 -4.17 -3.97 1.12
CA GLY A 191 -3.47 -4.80 2.10
C GLY A 191 -4.37 -5.25 3.25
N MET A 192 -5.18 -4.34 3.80
CA MET A 192 -6.14 -4.65 4.86
C MET A 192 -7.22 -5.63 4.40
N LEU A 193 -7.76 -5.46 3.18
CA LEU A 193 -8.71 -6.40 2.59
C LEU A 193 -8.12 -7.80 2.45
N LEU A 194 -6.91 -7.92 1.91
CA LEU A 194 -6.21 -9.20 1.77
C LEU A 194 -5.85 -9.82 3.12
N MET A 195 -5.47 -9.02 4.14
CA MET A 195 -5.23 -9.49 5.51
C MET A 195 -6.52 -9.97 6.19
N ALA A 196 -7.65 -9.38 5.87
CA ALA A 196 -8.97 -9.79 6.34
C ALA A 196 -9.47 -11.07 5.66
N GLY A 197 -8.79 -11.54 4.61
CA GLY A 197 -9.16 -12.73 3.83
C GLY A 197 -10.17 -12.44 2.73
N TRP A 198 -10.35 -11.16 2.35
CA TRP A 198 -11.25 -10.79 1.26
C TRP A 198 -10.76 -11.34 -0.08
N ASN A 199 -11.63 -12.06 -0.78
CA ASN A 199 -11.34 -12.69 -2.06
C ASN A 199 -12.53 -12.57 -3.06
N GLY A 200 -13.64 -11.92 -2.65
CA GLY A 200 -14.83 -11.76 -3.47
C GLY A 200 -15.85 -12.92 -3.37
N GLU A 201 -15.71 -13.82 -2.39
CA GLU A 201 -16.63 -14.96 -2.21
C GLU A 201 -17.78 -14.68 -1.23
N SER A 202 -17.97 -13.42 -0.83
CA SER A 202 -19.05 -12.95 0.03
C SER A 202 -19.47 -11.54 -0.34
N ASP A 203 -20.49 -11.00 0.33
CA ASP A 203 -20.77 -9.57 0.25
C ASP A 203 -19.77 -8.79 1.12
N PHE A 204 -19.55 -7.52 0.74
CA PHE A 204 -18.68 -6.60 1.44
C PHE A 204 -19.45 -5.34 1.86
N TYR A 205 -19.16 -4.81 3.04
CA TYR A 205 -19.78 -3.57 3.51
C TYR A 205 -18.78 -2.62 4.17
N ASP A 206 -18.78 -1.37 3.74
CA ASP A 206 -18.11 -0.25 4.41
C ASP A 206 -19.14 0.79 4.86
N PRO A 207 -19.50 0.85 6.16
CA PRO A 207 -20.53 1.77 6.66
C PRO A 207 -20.04 3.20 6.89
N MET A 208 -18.76 3.49 6.66
CA MET A 208 -18.14 4.82 6.75
C MET A 208 -17.18 5.04 5.57
N CYS A 209 -17.72 4.86 4.34
CA CYS A 209 -16.93 4.65 3.15
C CYS A 209 -16.13 5.87 2.64
N GLY A 210 -16.41 7.06 3.14
CA GLY A 210 -15.72 8.27 2.72
C GLY A 210 -15.73 8.43 1.19
N SER A 211 -14.55 8.51 0.58
CA SER A 211 -14.38 8.60 -0.88
C SER A 211 -14.43 7.24 -1.62
N GLY A 212 -14.75 6.14 -0.93
CA GLY A 212 -15.00 4.82 -1.53
C GLY A 212 -13.75 3.97 -1.77
N THR A 213 -12.61 4.24 -1.11
CA THR A 213 -11.37 3.50 -1.37
C THR A 213 -11.50 2.00 -1.11
N PHE A 214 -12.05 1.59 0.05
CA PHE A 214 -12.27 0.17 0.33
C PHE A 214 -13.22 -0.49 -0.66
N LEU A 215 -14.28 0.22 -1.07
CA LEU A 215 -15.26 -0.31 -2.02
C LEU A 215 -14.62 -0.64 -3.36
N ILE A 216 -13.78 0.28 -3.86
CA ILE A 216 -13.10 0.12 -5.14
C ILE A 216 -12.04 -0.98 -5.05
N GLU A 217 -11.13 -0.93 -4.07
CA GLU A 217 -10.10 -1.97 -3.91
C GLU A 217 -10.74 -3.35 -3.65
N ALA A 218 -11.87 -3.43 -2.94
CA ALA A 218 -12.64 -4.67 -2.77
C ALA A 218 -13.18 -5.20 -4.11
N ALA A 219 -13.72 -4.34 -4.96
CA ALA A 219 -14.21 -4.72 -6.29
C ALA A 219 -13.06 -5.19 -7.21
N LEU A 220 -11.91 -4.47 -7.19
CA LEU A 220 -10.73 -4.86 -7.97
C LEU A 220 -10.17 -6.22 -7.53
N ILE A 221 -10.16 -6.51 -6.24
CA ILE A 221 -9.75 -7.82 -5.70
C ILE A 221 -10.77 -8.88 -6.10
N ALA A 222 -12.07 -8.64 -5.89
CA ALA A 222 -13.14 -9.57 -6.19
C ALA A 222 -13.15 -9.99 -7.66
N ARG A 223 -12.96 -9.04 -8.56
CA ARG A 223 -12.91 -9.28 -10.01
C ARG A 223 -11.52 -9.63 -10.54
N ASN A 224 -10.53 -9.62 -9.70
CA ASN A 224 -9.11 -9.78 -10.07
C ASN A 224 -8.62 -8.81 -11.15
N ILE A 225 -9.15 -7.59 -11.17
CA ILE A 225 -8.69 -6.51 -12.06
C ILE A 225 -7.34 -5.99 -11.54
N ALA A 226 -6.35 -5.88 -12.42
CA ALA A 226 -5.02 -5.36 -12.07
C ALA A 226 -5.09 -3.88 -11.65
N PRO A 227 -4.51 -3.46 -10.51
CA PRO A 227 -4.62 -2.07 -10.04
C PRO A 227 -3.87 -1.08 -10.94
N GLY A 228 -2.95 -1.56 -11.78
CA GLY A 228 -2.19 -0.76 -12.73
C GLY A 228 -2.98 -0.30 -13.95
N VAL A 229 -4.14 -0.87 -14.26
CA VAL A 229 -4.93 -0.58 -15.46
C VAL A 229 -5.37 0.89 -15.58
N TYR A 230 -5.47 1.60 -14.46
CA TYR A 230 -5.87 3.02 -14.42
C TYR A 230 -4.69 3.99 -14.55
N ARG A 231 -3.46 3.50 -14.54
CA ARG A 231 -2.28 4.35 -14.59
C ARG A 231 -2.01 4.82 -16.01
N LYS A 232 -1.53 6.05 -16.15
CA LYS A 232 -1.16 6.61 -17.46
C LYS A 232 0.14 6.00 -17.99
N SER A 233 1.10 5.70 -17.09
CA SER A 233 2.41 5.16 -17.44
C SER A 233 3.13 4.61 -16.21
N PHE A 234 4.18 3.83 -16.46
CA PHE A 234 5.14 3.37 -15.47
C PHE A 234 6.54 3.90 -15.83
N GLY A 235 7.43 3.96 -14.83
CA GLY A 235 8.79 4.46 -15.05
C GLY A 235 9.59 3.63 -16.06
N PHE A 236 9.40 2.30 -16.07
CA PHE A 236 10.11 1.40 -16.99
C PHE A 236 9.78 1.65 -18.48
N GLU A 237 8.64 2.27 -18.80
CA GLU A 237 8.27 2.56 -20.19
C GLU A 237 9.17 3.60 -20.88
N LYS A 238 9.90 4.39 -20.07
CA LYS A 238 10.88 5.39 -20.54
C LYS A 238 12.31 4.84 -20.61
N TRP A 239 12.54 3.59 -20.22
CA TRP A 239 13.89 3.00 -20.21
C TRP A 239 14.35 2.58 -21.60
N PRO A 240 15.67 2.66 -21.89
CA PRO A 240 16.20 2.30 -23.21
C PRO A 240 15.92 0.87 -23.65
N ASP A 241 15.76 -0.04 -22.70
CA ASP A 241 15.50 -1.48 -22.92
C ASP A 241 14.01 -1.84 -22.82
N PHE A 242 13.11 -0.85 -22.85
CA PHE A 242 11.66 -1.10 -22.82
C PHE A 242 11.20 -1.98 -23.98
N ASP A 243 10.46 -3.03 -23.65
CA ASP A 243 9.89 -3.98 -24.60
C ASP A 243 8.39 -3.73 -24.75
N ALA A 244 8.02 -2.98 -25.79
CA ALA A 244 6.64 -2.56 -26.01
C ALA A 244 5.71 -3.72 -26.40
N GLU A 245 6.21 -4.76 -27.07
CA GLU A 245 5.41 -5.93 -27.47
C GLU A 245 5.06 -6.73 -26.21
N LEU A 246 6.06 -7.09 -25.41
CA LEU A 246 5.87 -7.78 -24.14
C LEU A 246 4.95 -6.99 -23.19
N TRP A 247 5.12 -5.67 -23.14
CA TRP A 247 4.26 -4.82 -22.32
C TRP A 247 2.81 -4.83 -22.81
N SER A 248 2.58 -4.74 -24.11
CA SER A 248 1.25 -4.82 -24.71
C SER A 248 0.54 -6.15 -24.40
N GLU A 249 1.26 -7.26 -24.45
CA GLU A 249 0.73 -8.58 -24.07
C GLU A 249 0.28 -8.60 -22.59
N ILE A 250 1.12 -8.09 -21.67
CA ILE A 250 0.81 -8.06 -20.24
C ILE A 250 -0.34 -7.11 -19.93
N TYR A 251 -0.36 -5.92 -20.56
CA TYR A 251 -1.38 -4.90 -20.32
C TYR A 251 -2.76 -5.34 -20.79
N ASN A 252 -2.85 -6.07 -21.90
CA ASN A 252 -4.11 -6.53 -22.50
C ASN A 252 -4.52 -7.94 -22.04
N ASP A 253 -3.77 -8.59 -21.14
CA ASP A 253 -4.11 -9.91 -20.60
C ASP A 253 -5.17 -9.78 -19.48
N ASP A 254 -6.43 -9.91 -19.86
CA ASP A 254 -7.59 -9.98 -18.96
C ASP A 254 -8.00 -11.42 -18.59
N SER A 255 -7.24 -12.43 -19.02
CA SER A 255 -7.57 -13.86 -18.84
C SER A 255 -7.72 -14.27 -17.36
N ARG A 256 -7.18 -13.46 -16.43
CA ARG A 256 -7.27 -13.68 -14.99
C ARG A 256 -8.45 -12.96 -14.34
N GLU A 257 -9.15 -12.09 -15.07
CA GLU A 257 -10.35 -11.44 -14.56
C GLU A 257 -11.46 -12.46 -14.34
N ARG A 258 -12.31 -12.20 -13.39
CA ARG A 258 -13.42 -13.09 -13.02
C ARG A 258 -14.71 -12.34 -12.79
N GLU A 259 -15.82 -13.03 -12.92
CA GLU A 259 -17.10 -12.48 -12.54
C GLU A 259 -17.22 -12.36 -11.01
N PHE A 260 -17.87 -11.32 -10.57
CA PHE A 260 -18.24 -11.11 -9.18
C PHE A 260 -19.75 -11.20 -9.03
N THR A 261 -20.21 -12.19 -8.27
CA THR A 261 -21.64 -12.55 -8.14
C THR A 261 -22.27 -12.05 -6.83
N HIS A 262 -21.46 -11.45 -5.96
CA HIS A 262 -21.89 -10.81 -4.73
C HIS A 262 -22.06 -9.30 -4.90
N LYS A 263 -22.25 -8.58 -3.79
CA LYS A 263 -22.38 -7.12 -3.79
C LYS A 263 -21.43 -6.46 -2.81
N ILE A 264 -21.04 -5.25 -3.16
CA ILE A 264 -20.25 -4.34 -2.32
C ILE A 264 -21.15 -3.17 -1.94
N TYR A 265 -21.38 -2.99 -0.65
CA TYR A 265 -22.20 -1.92 -0.13
C TYR A 265 -21.32 -0.87 0.55
N GLY A 266 -21.62 0.39 0.29
CA GLY A 266 -20.98 1.52 0.96
C GLY A 266 -22.00 2.50 1.50
N SER A 267 -21.79 2.96 2.72
CA SER A 267 -22.57 4.08 3.25
C SER A 267 -21.70 5.09 3.97
N ASP A 268 -22.21 6.31 4.07
CA ASP A 268 -21.61 7.40 4.82
C ASP A 268 -22.71 8.37 5.27
N ALA A 269 -22.52 9.00 6.42
CA ALA A 269 -23.42 10.04 6.94
C ALA A 269 -23.39 11.30 6.05
N SER A 270 -22.25 11.57 5.41
CA SER A 270 -22.01 12.75 4.59
C SER A 270 -22.50 12.55 3.16
N PHE A 271 -23.42 13.37 2.71
CA PHE A 271 -23.83 13.44 1.31
C PHE A 271 -22.65 13.75 0.38
N PHE A 272 -21.77 14.64 0.80
CA PHE A 272 -20.55 14.97 0.05
C PHE A 272 -19.65 13.74 -0.13
N ALA A 273 -19.43 12.95 0.93
CA ALA A 273 -18.64 11.72 0.84
C ALA A 273 -19.23 10.73 -0.17
N ILE A 274 -20.54 10.51 -0.14
CA ILE A 274 -21.24 9.64 -1.10
C ILE A 274 -21.11 10.15 -2.53
N GLN A 275 -21.18 11.46 -2.74
CA GLN A 275 -20.94 12.03 -4.08
C GLN A 275 -19.51 11.76 -4.57
N GLN A 276 -18.49 11.92 -3.69
CA GLN A 276 -17.09 11.63 -4.06
C GLN A 276 -16.90 10.13 -4.33
N ALA A 277 -17.44 9.27 -3.46
CA ALA A 277 -17.42 7.82 -3.66
C ALA A 277 -18.04 7.43 -5.01
N SER A 278 -19.20 7.99 -5.35
CA SER A 278 -19.88 7.72 -6.63
C SER A 278 -19.04 8.11 -7.85
N LYS A 279 -18.34 9.25 -7.79
CA LYS A 279 -17.43 9.67 -8.87
C LYS A 279 -16.26 8.70 -9.04
N ASN A 280 -15.62 8.30 -7.92
CA ASN A 280 -14.49 7.39 -7.93
C ASN A 280 -14.88 5.97 -8.38
N VAL A 281 -16.01 5.45 -7.89
CA VAL A 281 -16.57 4.14 -8.29
C VAL A 281 -16.88 4.08 -9.79
N LYS A 282 -17.42 5.18 -10.35
CA LYS A 282 -17.65 5.30 -11.80
C LYS A 282 -16.34 5.37 -12.57
N SER A 283 -15.37 6.17 -12.10
CA SER A 283 -14.04 6.29 -12.70
C SER A 283 -13.28 4.96 -12.70
N ALA A 284 -13.46 4.16 -11.64
CA ALA A 284 -12.90 2.81 -11.54
C ALA A 284 -13.67 1.75 -12.37
N GLY A 285 -14.77 2.09 -13.04
CA GLY A 285 -15.55 1.15 -13.84
C GLY A 285 -16.26 0.04 -13.06
N VAL A 286 -16.36 0.16 -11.72
CA VAL A 286 -16.95 -0.88 -10.84
C VAL A 286 -18.35 -0.53 -10.33
N ALA A 287 -19.03 0.43 -10.96
CA ALA A 287 -20.33 0.93 -10.52
C ALA A 287 -21.43 -0.15 -10.49
N LYS A 288 -21.33 -1.20 -11.31
CA LYS A 288 -22.28 -2.33 -11.30
C LYS A 288 -22.16 -3.21 -10.06
N ASP A 289 -21.00 -3.23 -9.44
CA ASP A 289 -20.66 -4.08 -8.31
C ASP A 289 -20.93 -3.39 -6.97
N VAL A 290 -21.02 -2.04 -6.96
CA VAL A 290 -21.09 -1.20 -5.77
C VAL A 290 -22.45 -0.50 -5.64
N GLU A 291 -23.07 -0.62 -4.47
CA GLU A 291 -24.27 0.11 -4.08
C GLU A 291 -23.95 1.12 -2.98
N LEU A 292 -24.28 2.40 -3.20
CA LEU A 292 -24.00 3.50 -2.28
C LEU A 292 -25.28 4.05 -1.66
N LYS A 293 -25.25 4.33 -0.36
CA LYS A 293 -26.37 4.91 0.36
C LYS A 293 -25.89 5.99 1.34
N GLN A 294 -26.55 7.14 1.33
CA GLN A 294 -26.36 8.14 2.39
C GLN A 294 -27.18 7.73 3.61
N ILE A 295 -26.53 7.27 4.67
CA ILE A 295 -27.16 6.90 5.94
C ILE A 295 -26.06 6.80 7.01
N ARG A 296 -26.39 7.16 8.24
CA ARG A 296 -25.52 6.95 9.40
C ARG A 296 -25.49 5.47 9.78
N MET A 297 -24.35 4.99 10.27
CA MET A 297 -24.21 3.58 10.66
C MET A 297 -25.20 3.17 11.75
N GLU A 298 -25.46 4.05 12.71
CA GLU A 298 -26.42 3.81 13.79
C GLU A 298 -27.91 3.77 13.35
N GLU A 299 -28.21 4.31 12.17
CA GLU A 299 -29.56 4.33 11.58
C GLU A 299 -29.83 3.12 10.67
N LEU A 300 -28.79 2.31 10.39
CA LEU A 300 -28.94 1.09 9.62
C LEU A 300 -29.86 0.11 10.35
N LYS A 301 -30.74 -0.56 9.61
CA LYS A 301 -31.62 -1.61 10.14
C LYS A 301 -31.21 -2.95 9.53
N ALA A 302 -31.12 -3.98 10.37
CA ALA A 302 -30.71 -5.32 9.94
C ALA A 302 -31.55 -5.83 8.76
N GLU A 303 -32.90 -5.57 8.80
CA GLU A 303 -33.81 -5.98 7.75
C GLU A 303 -33.58 -5.27 6.40
N SER A 304 -32.95 -4.07 6.44
CA SER A 304 -32.60 -3.30 5.24
C SER A 304 -31.24 -3.64 4.68
N LEU A 305 -30.39 -4.31 5.47
CA LEU A 305 -29.10 -4.81 5.04
C LEU A 305 -29.29 -6.15 4.35
N LYS A 306 -29.11 -6.17 3.04
CA LYS A 306 -29.21 -7.41 2.23
C LYS A 306 -27.96 -8.30 2.37
N LEU A 307 -27.19 -8.13 3.45
CA LEU A 307 -25.95 -8.86 3.69
C LEU A 307 -26.26 -10.31 4.02
N LYS A 308 -25.51 -11.20 3.37
CA LYS A 308 -25.54 -12.63 3.68
C LYS A 308 -24.64 -12.94 4.88
N GLU A 309 -24.94 -14.04 5.57
CA GLU A 309 -24.05 -14.57 6.60
C GLU A 309 -22.65 -14.82 6.02
N GLY A 310 -21.61 -14.54 6.80
CA GLY A 310 -20.21 -14.62 6.36
C GLY A 310 -19.71 -13.39 5.61
N SER A 311 -20.52 -12.35 5.42
CA SER A 311 -20.10 -11.09 4.79
C SER A 311 -18.98 -10.40 5.58
N LEU A 312 -18.12 -9.67 4.86
CA LEU A 312 -17.03 -8.88 5.44
C LEU A 312 -17.45 -7.42 5.63
N VAL A 313 -17.27 -6.91 6.84
CA VAL A 313 -17.45 -5.49 7.15
C VAL A 313 -16.09 -4.87 7.44
N MET A 314 -15.78 -3.74 6.81
CA MET A 314 -14.53 -3.02 7.08
C MET A 314 -14.81 -1.55 7.38
N ILE A 315 -14.22 -1.05 8.45
CA ILE A 315 -14.52 0.29 8.95
C ILE A 315 -13.22 1.06 9.21
N ASN A 316 -13.14 2.25 8.62
CA ASN A 316 -12.14 3.26 8.93
C ASN A 316 -12.85 4.49 9.53
N PRO A 317 -13.24 4.45 10.79
CA PRO A 317 -13.97 5.55 11.42
C PRO A 317 -13.07 6.79 11.55
N PRO A 318 -13.62 8.00 11.72
CA PRO A 318 -12.81 9.17 12.00
C PRO A 318 -12.03 8.99 13.32
N TYR A 319 -10.73 9.36 13.31
CA TYR A 319 -9.84 9.38 14.48
C TYR A 319 -8.80 10.50 14.34
N GLY A 320 -8.02 10.74 15.40
CA GLY A 320 -7.09 11.86 15.46
C GLY A 320 -7.83 13.19 15.67
N GLU A 321 -7.42 14.25 14.98
CA GLU A 321 -7.97 15.61 15.13
C GLU A 321 -9.33 15.84 14.43
N ARG A 322 -9.94 14.79 13.86
CA ARG A 322 -11.16 14.89 13.04
C ARG A 322 -12.46 15.06 13.85
N LEU A 323 -12.45 14.89 15.15
CA LEU A 323 -13.59 15.11 16.02
C LEU A 323 -13.24 16.14 17.09
N ALA A 324 -14.26 16.94 17.48
CA ALA A 324 -14.09 18.10 18.32
C ALA A 324 -13.67 17.78 19.77
N SER A 325 -13.97 16.56 20.26
CA SER A 325 -13.58 16.12 21.60
C SER A 325 -13.37 14.61 21.71
N ASN A 326 -12.62 14.17 22.74
CA ASN A 326 -12.47 12.76 23.06
C ASN A 326 -13.81 12.10 23.43
N LYS A 327 -14.73 12.84 24.04
CA LYS A 327 -16.06 12.35 24.42
C LYS A 327 -16.90 12.01 23.18
N ASP A 328 -16.88 12.87 22.16
CA ASP A 328 -17.60 12.60 20.90
C ASP A 328 -17.04 11.36 20.20
N MET A 329 -15.71 11.16 20.30
CA MET A 329 -15.03 9.99 19.78
C MET A 329 -15.50 8.70 20.50
N GLU A 330 -15.51 8.70 21.84
CA GLU A 330 -15.95 7.57 22.65
C GLU A 330 -17.42 7.22 22.37
N GLU A 331 -18.29 8.24 22.25
CA GLU A 331 -19.70 8.06 21.92
C GLU A 331 -19.88 7.44 20.53
N LEU A 332 -19.15 7.93 19.52
CA LEU A 332 -19.18 7.37 18.15
C LEU A 332 -18.77 5.89 18.15
N TYR A 333 -17.68 5.53 18.83
CA TYR A 333 -17.22 4.16 18.87
C TYR A 333 -18.16 3.25 19.66
N GLY A 334 -18.84 3.76 20.67
CA GLY A 334 -19.93 3.05 21.36
C GLY A 334 -21.12 2.77 20.43
N LYS A 335 -21.50 3.74 19.58
CA LYS A 335 -22.54 3.56 18.56
C LYS A 335 -22.11 2.54 17.51
N ILE A 336 -20.84 2.57 17.04
CA ILE A 336 -20.30 1.56 16.14
C ILE A 336 -20.42 0.16 16.77
N GLY A 337 -20.02 0.00 18.03
CA GLY A 337 -20.13 -1.28 18.72
C GLY A 337 -21.56 -1.79 18.85
N THR A 338 -22.51 -0.90 19.13
CA THR A 338 -23.94 -1.21 19.18
C THR A 338 -24.48 -1.64 17.82
N ALA A 339 -24.14 -0.90 16.75
CA ALA A 339 -24.55 -1.25 15.40
C ALA A 339 -23.96 -2.62 14.98
N LEU A 340 -22.68 -2.90 15.26
CA LEU A 340 -22.06 -4.20 14.98
C LEU A 340 -22.79 -5.35 15.65
N LYS A 341 -23.19 -5.20 16.92
CA LYS A 341 -23.91 -6.24 17.66
C LYS A 341 -25.30 -6.55 17.13
N HIS A 342 -26.00 -5.54 16.62
CA HIS A 342 -27.42 -5.66 16.30
C HIS A 342 -27.72 -5.68 14.80
N GLN A 343 -26.87 -5.04 13.97
CA GLN A 343 -27.13 -4.89 12.54
C GLN A 343 -26.30 -5.83 11.68
N PHE A 344 -25.13 -6.29 12.18
CA PHE A 344 -24.17 -7.07 11.40
C PHE A 344 -23.91 -8.47 11.96
N THR A 345 -24.88 -9.04 12.66
CA THR A 345 -24.80 -10.41 13.18
C THR A 345 -24.56 -11.41 12.03
N GLY A 346 -23.74 -12.42 12.26
CA GLY A 346 -23.31 -13.38 11.25
C GLY A 346 -22.16 -12.89 10.34
N CYS A 347 -21.74 -11.63 10.48
CA CYS A 347 -20.63 -11.05 9.70
C CYS A 347 -19.29 -11.09 10.46
N THR A 348 -18.21 -10.88 9.74
CA THR A 348 -16.89 -10.58 10.28
C THR A 348 -16.59 -9.10 10.09
N ALA A 349 -16.33 -8.36 11.17
CA ALA A 349 -15.97 -6.95 11.08
C ALA A 349 -14.49 -6.72 11.39
N TRP A 350 -13.88 -5.77 10.66
CA TRP A 350 -12.55 -5.27 10.91
C TRP A 350 -12.57 -3.75 11.04
N ILE A 351 -11.88 -3.23 12.04
CA ILE A 351 -11.82 -1.79 12.33
C ILE A 351 -10.37 -1.37 12.46
N ILE A 352 -10.00 -0.27 11.76
CA ILE A 352 -8.71 0.38 11.92
C ILE A 352 -8.88 1.69 12.68
N SER A 353 -8.01 1.97 13.67
CA SER A 353 -7.99 3.24 14.39
C SER A 353 -6.64 3.45 15.09
N SER A 354 -6.20 4.70 15.16
CA SER A 354 -5.07 5.12 16.02
C SER A 354 -5.51 5.46 17.44
N ASN A 355 -6.82 5.57 17.71
CA ASN A 355 -7.33 5.90 19.03
C ASN A 355 -7.65 4.62 19.83
N GLU A 356 -6.69 4.20 20.66
CA GLU A 356 -6.84 2.98 21.49
C GLU A 356 -7.91 3.11 22.58
N ALA A 357 -8.15 4.31 23.10
CA ALA A 357 -9.17 4.55 24.13
C ALA A 357 -10.57 4.39 23.51
N ALA A 358 -10.81 5.02 22.36
CA ALA A 358 -12.06 4.89 21.64
C ALA A 358 -12.33 3.43 21.19
N MET A 359 -11.30 2.69 20.76
CA MET A 359 -11.43 1.28 20.38
C MET A 359 -11.96 0.39 21.54
N LYS A 360 -11.73 0.76 22.80
CA LYS A 360 -12.30 0.05 23.97
C LYS A 360 -13.80 0.29 24.10
N CYS A 361 -14.28 1.47 23.66
CA CYS A 361 -15.70 1.85 23.72
C CYS A 361 -16.59 1.06 22.74
N ILE A 362 -16.02 0.34 21.77
CA ILE A 362 -16.77 -0.62 20.91
C ILE A 362 -17.48 -1.69 21.76
N GLY A 363 -16.94 -2.02 22.94
CA GLY A 363 -17.58 -2.95 23.87
C GLY A 363 -17.73 -4.38 23.32
N LEU A 364 -16.88 -4.76 22.36
CA LEU A 364 -16.71 -6.11 21.83
C LEU A 364 -15.26 -6.57 22.03
N LYS A 365 -15.08 -7.87 22.33
CA LYS A 365 -13.75 -8.45 22.43
C LYS A 365 -13.24 -8.82 21.03
N PRO A 366 -12.13 -8.21 20.55
CA PRO A 366 -11.57 -8.60 19.26
C PRO A 366 -11.00 -10.02 19.30
N SER A 367 -11.26 -10.79 18.23
CA SER A 367 -10.70 -12.15 18.04
C SER A 367 -9.25 -12.09 17.51
N LYS A 368 -8.86 -10.99 16.85
CA LYS A 368 -7.49 -10.73 16.39
C LYS A 368 -7.15 -9.25 16.51
N LYS A 369 -5.90 -8.96 16.87
CA LYS A 369 -5.36 -7.58 16.91
C LYS A 369 -4.09 -7.53 16.10
N MET A 370 -3.95 -6.49 15.27
CA MET A 370 -2.77 -6.23 14.45
C MET A 370 -2.37 -4.76 14.55
N ARG A 371 -1.13 -4.44 14.23
CA ARG A 371 -0.64 -3.06 14.14
C ARG A 371 -0.32 -2.72 12.69
N LEU A 372 -0.81 -1.58 12.23
CA LEU A 372 -0.56 -1.04 10.90
C LEU A 372 -0.22 0.44 11.00
N LEU A 373 0.52 0.95 10.02
CA LEU A 373 0.77 2.39 9.89
C LEU A 373 -0.19 2.97 8.83
N ASN A 374 -0.98 3.97 9.23
CA ASN A 374 -1.74 4.79 8.30
C ASN A 374 -1.12 6.19 8.23
N GLY A 375 -0.31 6.44 7.18
CA GLY A 375 0.60 7.57 7.17
C GLY A 375 1.65 7.43 8.27
N GLU A 376 1.71 8.40 9.17
CA GLU A 376 2.58 8.38 10.36
C GLU A 376 1.90 7.80 11.61
N LEU A 377 0.60 7.55 11.55
CA LEU A 377 -0.19 7.08 12.68
C LEU A 377 -0.04 5.58 12.90
N ASP A 378 0.35 5.18 14.11
CA ASP A 378 0.32 3.77 14.54
C ASP A 378 -1.11 3.38 14.90
N CYS A 379 -1.70 2.49 14.11
CA CYS A 379 -3.09 2.08 14.21
C CYS A 379 -3.23 0.64 14.69
N GLN A 380 -4.25 0.40 15.50
CA GLN A 380 -4.78 -0.95 15.73
C GLN A 380 -5.71 -1.34 14.58
N PHE A 381 -5.58 -2.57 14.10
CA PHE A 381 -6.46 -3.20 13.14
C PHE A 381 -7.03 -4.47 13.76
N ASN A 382 -8.27 -4.40 14.22
CA ASN A 382 -8.90 -5.40 15.07
C ASN A 382 -10.02 -6.13 14.34
N LYS A 383 -10.06 -7.48 14.48
CA LYS A 383 -11.11 -8.37 13.98
C LYS A 383 -12.17 -8.62 15.06
N TYR A 384 -13.44 -8.57 14.68
CA TYR A 384 -14.58 -8.91 15.50
C TYR A 384 -15.45 -9.93 14.76
N GLU A 385 -15.75 -11.05 15.41
CA GLU A 385 -16.68 -12.05 14.91
C GLU A 385 -18.05 -11.82 15.55
N LEU A 386 -19.06 -11.59 14.72
CA LEU A 386 -20.39 -11.13 15.16
C LEU A 386 -21.37 -12.30 15.09
N PHE A 387 -21.64 -12.90 16.24
CA PHE A 387 -22.49 -14.09 16.35
C PHE A 387 -23.95 -13.72 16.58
N HIS A 388 -24.86 -14.63 16.18
CA HIS A 388 -26.25 -14.62 16.60
C HIS A 388 -26.35 -15.11 18.08
N GLY A 389 -26.84 -14.25 18.97
CA GLY A 389 -27.02 -14.61 20.39
C GLY A 389 -25.75 -14.46 21.24
N LYS A 390 -25.77 -15.04 22.44
CA LYS A 390 -24.63 -15.03 23.37
C LYS A 390 -23.64 -16.13 22.98
N ARG A 391 -22.35 -15.81 23.00
CA ARG A 391 -21.29 -16.80 22.79
C ARG A 391 -21.33 -17.82 23.92
N SER A 392 -21.54 -19.10 23.63
CA SER A 392 -21.33 -20.18 24.60
C SER A 392 -19.86 -20.65 24.53
N SER A 393 -19.21 -20.86 25.64
CA SER A 393 -17.98 -21.64 25.74
C SER A 393 -18.29 -22.93 26.53
N GLN A 394 -17.71 -24.05 26.08
CA GLN A 394 -17.79 -25.29 26.88
C GLN A 394 -16.77 -25.22 28.01
N ASP A 395 -17.18 -25.68 29.22
CA ASP A 395 -16.26 -25.87 30.33
C ASP A 395 -15.37 -27.11 30.09
N ALA A 396 -14.45 -27.38 31.01
CA ALA A 396 -13.55 -28.55 30.95
C ALA A 396 -14.28 -29.91 30.95
N HIS A 397 -15.60 -29.90 31.15
CA HIS A 397 -16.47 -31.07 31.18
C HIS A 397 -17.48 -31.11 30.04
N GLY A 398 -17.39 -30.18 29.08
CA GLY A 398 -18.25 -30.16 27.88
C GLY A 398 -19.62 -29.48 28.07
N ASN A 399 -19.85 -28.79 29.20
CA ASN A 399 -21.09 -28.04 29.42
C ASN A 399 -21.01 -26.64 28.85
N ASP A 400 -22.09 -26.15 28.22
CA ASP A 400 -22.16 -24.81 27.67
C ASP A 400 -22.21 -23.74 28.77
N ILE A 401 -21.18 -22.88 28.81
CA ILE A 401 -21.17 -21.68 29.68
C ILE A 401 -21.61 -20.47 28.86
N LEU A 402 -22.69 -19.83 29.29
CA LEU A 402 -23.15 -18.56 28.74
C LEU A 402 -22.22 -17.43 29.21
N ILE A 403 -21.42 -16.90 28.29
CA ILE A 403 -20.58 -15.73 28.56
C ILE A 403 -21.44 -14.49 28.34
N THR A 404 -21.87 -13.85 29.43
CA THR A 404 -22.48 -12.52 29.41
C THR A 404 -21.36 -11.48 29.30
N HIS A 405 -21.36 -10.69 28.26
CA HIS A 405 -20.50 -9.50 28.12
C HIS A 405 -21.25 -8.24 28.49
#